data_59989a26f0c19f350fc97d7cfa7c6886
#
_entry.id   59989a26f0c19f350fc97d7cfa7c6886
#
_cell.length_a   1.000
_cell.length_b   1.000
_cell.length_c   1.000
_cell.angle_alpha   90.00
_cell.angle_beta   90.00
_cell.angle_gamma   90.00
#
_symmetry.space_group_name_H-M   'P 1'
#
loop_
_entity.id
_entity.type
_entity.pdbx_description
1 polymer ?
#
loop_
_entity_poly.entity_id
_entity_poly.type
_entity_poly.pdbx_seq_one_letter_code
_entity_poly.pdbx_strand_id
1 'polypeptide(L)'
;MSEKIYAWLLRLYPSHFREAYGNEALQLFRDRARDETGFFPSLRLWLDLLADLAISVPREYGYVQPALIGSSAQHRLDGVPAFYVLEGDSPRPAALLFGGVLSLLALGTFWILLGRAGSYAGIGVMASGQLQSNSGFSRQPAPQAGPQDAVSVTNRVDGQVFKLDAAERQRVIDTAVAILKKYYIERDDAQKMADALLAHQKSGDDDAVTDGAAFAALLTGQMRDVSPDRHLTLDYSQAPLPQHPTGQTPEGLARYREAMNQQNCTFEKIKILPHNIGYLKLNSFPDVSLCQPTAAAAMASLNRADTIILDLRDNRGGEPSMVALIAAYFFDHPEYLYNPRENTTEQSWTHSPVPGNRLADKPVYLLTSARTYSGAEQFSYDLKMLKRATLVGETTGGGAHSGVWHRIDDHFGMGIPETKAINPFAKTDWAEVGVEPDVKVKAADALVTAEKLAQGKLQKK
;
A
#
# COMPACT_ATOMS: atom_id res chain seq x y z
N MET A 1 -20.94 -17.30 30.33
CA MET A 1 -21.91 -17.73 29.28
C MET A 1 -21.46 -17.24 27.87
N SER A 2 -21.04 -16.02 27.74
CA SER A 2 -20.58 -15.40 26.48
C SER A 2 -19.40 -16.13 25.80
N GLU A 3 -18.38 -16.55 26.54
CA GLU A 3 -17.22 -17.30 26.04
C GLU A 3 -17.60 -18.64 25.38
N LYS A 4 -18.54 -19.38 26.00
CA LYS A 4 -19.02 -20.64 25.42
C LYS A 4 -19.77 -20.44 24.11
N ILE A 5 -20.48 -19.33 23.97
CA ILE A 5 -21.18 -18.95 22.73
C ILE A 5 -20.14 -18.60 21.64
N TYR A 6 -19.12 -17.81 21.98
CA TYR A 6 -18.06 -17.46 21.01
C TYR A 6 -17.25 -18.68 20.59
N ALA A 7 -16.88 -19.56 21.54
CA ALA A 7 -16.22 -20.82 21.22
C ALA A 7 -17.07 -21.74 20.31
N TRP A 8 -18.40 -21.68 20.44
CA TRP A 8 -19.30 -22.37 19.53
C TRP A 8 -19.34 -21.71 18.13
N LEU A 9 -19.36 -20.39 18.05
CA LEU A 9 -19.32 -19.63 16.81
C LEU A 9 -18.01 -19.87 16.02
N LEU A 10 -16.88 -20.04 16.70
CA LEU A 10 -15.62 -20.40 16.07
C LEU A 10 -15.67 -21.73 15.30
N ARG A 11 -16.65 -22.60 15.59
CA ARG A 11 -16.87 -23.85 14.83
C ARG A 11 -17.40 -23.60 13.40
N LEU A 12 -17.86 -22.39 13.12
CA LEU A 12 -18.27 -21.98 11.75
C LEU A 12 -17.08 -21.83 10.82
N TYR A 13 -15.87 -21.62 11.34
CA TYR A 13 -14.66 -21.57 10.54
C TYR A 13 -14.17 -22.96 10.11
N PRO A 14 -13.45 -23.06 8.98
CA PRO A 14 -12.80 -24.30 8.52
C PRO A 14 -11.87 -24.89 9.59
N SER A 15 -11.58 -26.20 9.51
CA SER A 15 -10.72 -26.89 10.48
C SER A 15 -9.33 -26.29 10.57
N HIS A 16 -8.73 -25.96 9.42
CA HIS A 16 -7.40 -25.36 9.35
C HIS A 16 -7.30 -24.01 10.06
N PHE A 17 -8.34 -23.16 9.94
CA PHE A 17 -8.41 -21.89 10.66
C PHE A 17 -8.48 -22.10 12.17
N ARG A 18 -9.33 -23.03 12.60
CA ARG A 18 -9.52 -23.34 14.03
C ARG A 18 -8.27 -23.92 14.68
N GLU A 19 -7.53 -24.76 13.96
CA GLU A 19 -6.26 -25.33 14.43
C GLU A 19 -5.17 -24.26 14.54
N ALA A 20 -5.12 -23.33 13.58
CA ALA A 20 -4.11 -22.28 13.55
C ALA A 20 -4.42 -21.12 14.53
N TYR A 21 -5.69 -20.71 14.65
CA TYR A 21 -6.06 -19.45 15.33
C TYR A 21 -7.13 -19.57 16.41
N GLY A 22 -7.72 -20.75 16.61
CA GLY A 22 -8.88 -20.90 17.50
C GLY A 22 -8.60 -20.53 18.94
N ASN A 23 -7.42 -20.85 19.47
CA ASN A 23 -7.04 -20.53 20.85
C ASN A 23 -6.76 -19.04 21.03
N GLU A 24 -6.10 -18.41 20.07
CA GLU A 24 -5.78 -16.97 20.10
C GLU A 24 -7.04 -16.12 19.95
N ALA A 25 -7.94 -16.50 19.05
CA ALA A 25 -9.23 -15.83 18.91
C ALA A 25 -10.07 -15.90 20.19
N LEU A 26 -10.05 -17.05 20.87
CA LEU A 26 -10.76 -17.22 22.15
C LEU A 26 -10.12 -16.39 23.26
N GLN A 27 -8.80 -16.28 23.28
CA GLN A 27 -8.08 -15.45 24.24
C GLN A 27 -8.37 -13.96 24.01
N LEU A 28 -8.32 -13.51 22.76
CA LEU A 28 -8.64 -12.14 22.37
C LEU A 28 -10.08 -11.75 22.78
N PHE A 29 -11.03 -12.66 22.58
CA PHE A 29 -12.40 -12.46 23.04
C PHE A 29 -12.50 -12.30 24.56
N ARG A 30 -11.77 -13.12 25.34
CA ARG A 30 -11.74 -13.01 26.80
C ARG A 30 -11.21 -11.67 27.28
N ASP A 31 -10.14 -11.21 26.65
CA ASP A 31 -9.50 -9.94 27.00
C ASP A 31 -10.43 -8.77 26.69
N ARG A 32 -11.02 -8.71 25.49
CA ARG A 32 -12.02 -7.68 25.14
C ARG A 32 -13.27 -7.73 26.01
N ALA A 33 -13.81 -8.92 26.29
CA ALA A 33 -15.00 -9.07 27.12
C ALA A 33 -14.76 -8.69 28.60
N ARG A 34 -13.49 -8.67 29.05
CA ARG A 34 -13.11 -8.20 30.39
C ARG A 34 -13.06 -6.67 30.44
N ASP A 35 -12.61 -6.03 29.37
CA ASP A 35 -12.45 -4.59 29.31
C ASP A 35 -13.79 -3.88 29.05
N GLU A 36 -14.71 -4.51 28.32
CA GLU A 36 -16.02 -3.95 27.96
C GLU A 36 -17.11 -4.38 28.97
N THR A 37 -17.15 -3.71 30.12
CA THR A 37 -18.18 -3.94 31.16
C THR A 37 -19.40 -3.03 30.95
N GLY A 38 -20.61 -3.63 30.93
CA GLY A 38 -21.88 -2.91 30.77
C GLY A 38 -22.72 -3.41 29.60
N PHE A 39 -24.02 -3.06 29.60
CA PHE A 39 -24.96 -3.57 28.60
C PHE A 39 -24.63 -3.07 27.17
N PHE A 40 -24.43 -1.76 26.99
CA PHE A 40 -24.17 -1.16 25.67
C PHE A 40 -22.79 -1.56 25.09
N PRO A 41 -21.67 -1.53 25.83
CA PRO A 41 -20.40 -2.03 25.34
C PRO A 41 -20.46 -3.51 24.96
N SER A 42 -21.06 -4.36 25.79
CA SER A 42 -21.22 -5.79 25.48
C SER A 42 -22.08 -6.03 24.23
N LEU A 43 -23.14 -5.25 24.02
CA LEU A 43 -23.97 -5.35 22.82
C LEU A 43 -23.17 -4.96 21.58
N ARG A 44 -22.39 -3.88 21.66
CA ARG A 44 -21.50 -3.44 20.57
C ARG A 44 -20.46 -4.51 20.24
N LEU A 45 -19.80 -5.08 21.24
CA LEU A 45 -18.85 -6.17 21.05
C LEU A 45 -19.47 -7.34 20.27
N TRP A 46 -20.69 -7.75 20.64
CA TRP A 46 -21.39 -8.82 19.95
C TRP A 46 -21.80 -8.47 18.52
N LEU A 47 -22.20 -7.23 18.25
CA LEU A 47 -22.52 -6.79 16.90
C LEU A 47 -21.27 -6.76 16.01
N ASP A 48 -20.15 -6.26 16.52
CA ASP A 48 -18.88 -6.25 15.81
C ASP A 48 -18.39 -7.68 15.49
N LEU A 49 -18.49 -8.60 16.46
CA LEU A 49 -18.12 -10.01 16.27
C LEU A 49 -19.01 -10.73 15.27
N LEU A 50 -20.33 -10.48 15.28
CA LEU A 50 -21.24 -11.09 14.32
C LEU A 50 -21.04 -10.53 12.91
N ALA A 51 -20.72 -9.24 12.76
CA ALA A 51 -20.38 -8.63 11.49
C ALA A 51 -19.06 -9.20 10.94
N ASP A 52 -18.05 -9.36 11.80
CA ASP A 52 -16.78 -9.98 11.41
C ASP A 52 -16.97 -11.43 10.98
N LEU A 53 -17.71 -12.24 11.75
CA LEU A 53 -18.05 -13.61 11.38
C LEU A 53 -18.78 -13.72 10.03
N ALA A 54 -19.71 -12.80 9.76
CA ALA A 54 -20.48 -12.81 8.50
C ALA A 54 -19.60 -12.54 7.28
N ILE A 55 -18.51 -11.78 7.44
CA ILE A 55 -17.57 -11.42 6.38
C ILE A 55 -16.44 -12.45 6.28
N SER A 56 -15.85 -12.83 7.41
CA SER A 56 -14.61 -13.64 7.45
C SER A 56 -14.87 -15.12 7.22
N VAL A 57 -15.97 -15.70 7.74
CA VAL A 57 -16.26 -17.13 7.55
C VAL A 57 -16.43 -17.50 6.07
N PRO A 58 -17.24 -16.80 5.25
CA PRO A 58 -17.30 -17.10 3.80
C PRO A 58 -15.96 -16.92 3.09
N ARG A 59 -15.17 -15.93 3.51
CA ARG A 59 -13.85 -15.66 2.95
C ARG A 59 -12.87 -16.80 3.23
N GLU A 60 -12.87 -17.36 4.45
CA GLU A 60 -12.03 -18.49 4.84
C GLU A 60 -12.43 -19.80 4.12
N TYR A 61 -13.71 -20.00 3.82
CA TYR A 61 -14.15 -21.14 2.98
C TYR A 61 -13.82 -20.96 1.50
N GLY A 62 -13.69 -19.70 1.03
CA GLY A 62 -13.21 -19.38 -0.31
C GLY A 62 -11.70 -19.54 -0.47
N TYR A 63 -10.96 -19.68 0.62
CA TYR A 63 -9.52 -19.86 0.63
C TYR A 63 -9.21 -21.36 0.41
N VAL A 64 -9.05 -21.76 -0.86
CA VAL A 64 -8.62 -23.13 -1.20
C VAL A 64 -7.14 -23.26 -0.86
N GLN A 65 -6.81 -24.00 0.19
CA GLN A 65 -5.44 -24.48 0.40
C GLN A 65 -5.06 -25.37 -0.78
N PRO A 66 -3.94 -25.16 -1.47
CA PRO A 66 -3.44 -26.11 -2.43
C PRO A 66 -3.11 -27.41 -1.70
N ALA A 67 -3.89 -28.45 -1.94
CA ALA A 67 -3.61 -29.79 -1.42
C ALA A 67 -2.23 -30.21 -1.93
N LEU A 68 -1.35 -30.60 -1.00
CA LEU A 68 -0.10 -31.29 -1.30
C LEU A 68 -0.45 -32.64 -1.94
N ILE A 69 -0.55 -32.67 -3.26
CA ILE A 69 -0.72 -33.93 -4.01
C ILE A 69 0.64 -34.62 -3.98
N GLY A 70 0.67 -35.74 -3.25
CA GLY A 70 1.79 -36.66 -3.22
C GLY A 70 2.18 -37.08 -4.64
N SER A 71 3.48 -37.11 -4.92
CA SER A 71 4.10 -37.50 -6.17
C SER A 71 3.60 -38.86 -6.66
N SER A 72 2.83 -38.89 -7.73
CA SER A 72 2.85 -40.01 -8.66
C SER A 72 3.32 -39.49 -10.02
N ALA A 73 4.50 -39.94 -10.38
CA ALA A 73 5.07 -39.74 -11.70
C ALA A 73 4.14 -40.34 -12.76
N GLN A 74 3.83 -39.57 -13.81
CA GLN A 74 3.92 -39.99 -15.21
C GLN A 74 3.13 -39.07 -16.13
N HIS A 75 3.81 -38.70 -17.18
CA HIS A 75 3.44 -38.07 -18.45
C HIS A 75 3.67 -36.54 -18.52
N ARG A 76 4.92 -36.21 -18.82
CA ARG A 76 5.28 -34.95 -19.48
C ARG A 76 4.79 -35.00 -20.93
N LEU A 77 3.93 -34.05 -21.27
CA LEU A 77 3.80 -33.56 -22.64
C LEU A 77 4.63 -32.27 -22.75
N ASP A 78 5.75 -32.36 -23.46
CA ASP A 78 6.65 -31.23 -23.71
C ASP A 78 5.93 -30.19 -24.56
N GLY A 79 5.87 -28.94 -24.06
CA GLY A 79 5.51 -27.77 -24.86
C GLY A 79 4.19 -27.07 -24.55
N VAL A 80 3.44 -27.46 -23.51
CA VAL A 80 2.21 -26.75 -23.13
C VAL A 80 2.36 -26.12 -21.73
N PRO A 81 2.02 -24.82 -21.51
CA PRO A 81 2.00 -24.24 -20.18
C PRO A 81 1.01 -25.02 -19.30
N ALA A 82 1.47 -25.50 -18.14
CA ALA A 82 0.62 -26.20 -17.20
C ALA A 82 -0.40 -25.21 -16.58
N PHE A 83 -1.61 -25.23 -17.04
CA PHE A 83 -2.74 -24.63 -16.34
C PHE A 83 -3.17 -25.62 -15.26
N TYR A 84 -3.08 -25.24 -13.99
CA TYR A 84 -3.70 -25.99 -12.91
C TYR A 84 -5.20 -25.77 -12.99
N VAL A 85 -5.96 -26.83 -13.32
CA VAL A 85 -7.41 -26.86 -13.14
C VAL A 85 -7.64 -27.00 -11.63
N LEU A 86 -8.14 -25.96 -11.00
CA LEU A 86 -8.65 -26.02 -9.63
C LEU A 86 -9.98 -26.78 -9.68
N GLU A 87 -9.98 -28.07 -9.38
CA GLU A 87 -11.19 -28.79 -9.00
C GLU A 87 -11.60 -28.26 -7.61
N GLY A 88 -12.47 -27.26 -7.59
CA GLY A 88 -13.11 -26.79 -6.38
C GLY A 88 -14.15 -27.84 -5.92
N ASP A 89 -14.01 -28.32 -4.69
CA ASP A 89 -15.11 -29.00 -4.01
C ASP A 89 -16.33 -28.08 -4.04
N SER A 90 -17.44 -28.57 -4.60
CA SER A 90 -18.70 -27.83 -4.61
C SER A 90 -19.12 -27.53 -3.17
N PRO A 91 -19.51 -26.29 -2.83
CA PRO A 91 -19.88 -25.94 -1.48
C PRO A 91 -21.02 -26.84 -1.00
N ARG A 92 -20.87 -27.39 0.20
CA ARG A 92 -21.89 -28.30 0.78
C ARG A 92 -23.24 -27.59 0.83
N PRO A 93 -24.34 -28.23 0.39
CA PRO A 93 -25.67 -27.61 0.35
C PRO A 93 -26.11 -26.94 1.66
N ALA A 94 -25.66 -27.47 2.81
CA ALA A 94 -25.91 -26.89 4.12
C ALA A 94 -25.24 -25.52 4.33
N ALA A 95 -24.07 -25.27 3.76
CA ALA A 95 -23.38 -23.97 3.88
C ALA A 95 -24.10 -22.88 3.04
N LEU A 96 -24.62 -23.25 1.87
CA LEU A 96 -25.42 -22.34 1.02
C LEU A 96 -26.77 -22.03 1.67
N LEU A 97 -27.43 -23.01 2.29
CA LEU A 97 -28.68 -22.80 3.02
C LEU A 97 -28.47 -21.89 4.24
N PHE A 98 -27.39 -22.11 4.99
CA PHE A 98 -27.09 -21.30 6.19
C PHE A 98 -26.70 -19.86 5.84
N GLY A 99 -25.92 -19.66 4.80
CA GLY A 99 -25.59 -18.33 4.25
C GLY A 99 -26.84 -17.58 3.75
N GLY A 100 -27.73 -18.30 3.05
CA GLY A 100 -29.02 -17.78 2.58
C GLY A 100 -29.95 -17.37 3.72
N VAL A 101 -30.08 -18.18 4.77
CA VAL A 101 -30.91 -17.87 5.95
C VAL A 101 -30.35 -16.68 6.74
N LEU A 102 -29.03 -16.58 6.93
CA LEU A 102 -28.40 -15.43 7.57
C LEU A 102 -28.59 -14.14 6.79
N SER A 103 -28.47 -14.19 5.46
CA SER A 103 -28.73 -13.05 4.59
C SER A 103 -30.19 -12.58 4.62
N LEU A 104 -31.13 -13.51 4.67
CA LEU A 104 -32.57 -13.22 4.81
C LEU A 104 -32.90 -12.61 6.18
N LEU A 105 -32.28 -13.09 7.25
CA LEU A 105 -32.45 -12.54 8.61
C LEU A 105 -31.85 -11.12 8.69
N ALA A 106 -30.68 -10.89 8.11
CA ALA A 106 -30.07 -9.56 8.05
C ALA A 106 -30.91 -8.57 7.24
N LEU A 107 -31.43 -8.98 6.08
CA LEU A 107 -32.35 -8.18 5.29
C LEU A 107 -33.68 -7.93 6.02
N GLY A 108 -34.22 -8.92 6.69
CA GLY A 108 -35.46 -8.79 7.48
C GLY A 108 -35.30 -7.82 8.65
N THR A 109 -34.21 -7.88 9.39
CA THR A 109 -33.91 -6.91 10.46
C THR A 109 -33.65 -5.50 9.92
N PHE A 110 -32.99 -5.36 8.81
CA PHE A 110 -32.78 -4.09 8.13
C PHE A 110 -34.12 -3.46 7.70
N TRP A 111 -35.03 -4.24 7.12
CA TRP A 111 -36.38 -3.77 6.74
C TRP A 111 -37.25 -3.41 7.94
N ILE A 112 -37.17 -4.13 9.04
CA ILE A 112 -37.90 -3.82 10.29
C ILE A 112 -37.37 -2.51 10.90
N LEU A 113 -36.05 -2.27 10.86
CA LEU A 113 -35.43 -1.03 11.36
C LEU A 113 -35.79 0.16 10.46
N LEU A 114 -35.77 0.00 9.12
CA LEU A 114 -36.21 1.03 8.17
C LEU A 114 -37.71 1.31 8.28
N GLY A 115 -38.56 0.31 8.47
CA GLY A 115 -39.98 0.48 8.63
C GLY A 115 -40.35 1.25 9.92
N ARG A 116 -39.56 1.14 10.98
CA ARG A 116 -39.71 1.93 12.21
C ARG A 116 -39.14 3.36 12.08
N ALA A 117 -38.11 3.57 11.26
CA ALA A 117 -37.58 4.90 10.99
C ALA A 117 -38.46 5.71 10.04
N GLY A 118 -39.25 5.07 9.16
CA GLY A 118 -40.13 5.69 8.19
C GLY A 118 -41.40 6.33 8.78
N SER A 119 -41.65 6.21 10.08
CA SER A 119 -42.81 6.82 10.75
C SER A 119 -42.59 8.26 11.22
N TYR A 120 -41.43 8.86 10.95
CA TYR A 120 -41.12 10.23 11.40
C TYR A 120 -40.59 11.20 10.32
N ALA A 121 -40.73 10.94 9.03
CA ALA A 121 -40.42 11.95 8.03
C ALA A 121 -41.30 11.81 6.80
N GLY A 122 -42.41 12.55 6.81
CA GLY A 122 -43.12 12.92 5.59
C GLY A 122 -42.48 14.15 4.98
N ILE A 123 -41.88 14.05 3.79
CA ILE A 123 -41.71 15.12 2.79
C ILE A 123 -41.47 14.46 1.42
N GLY A 124 -42.17 15.00 0.44
CA GLY A 124 -42.49 14.45 -0.86
C GLY A 124 -41.32 14.30 -1.83
N VAL A 125 -41.53 13.33 -2.70
CA VAL A 125 -40.79 13.07 -3.92
C VAL A 125 -41.48 13.73 -5.08
N MET A 126 -40.73 14.46 -5.91
CA MET A 126 -41.09 14.67 -7.33
C MET A 126 -39.96 14.09 -8.20
N ALA A 127 -40.39 13.19 -9.05
CA ALA A 127 -39.58 12.56 -10.07
C ALA A 127 -39.67 13.30 -11.41
N SER A 128 -38.65 13.19 -12.20
CA SER A 128 -38.65 12.88 -13.63
C SER A 128 -37.61 13.69 -14.43
N GLY A 129 -36.92 13.01 -15.32
CA GLY A 129 -36.15 13.64 -16.39
C GLY A 129 -35.00 12.76 -16.94
N GLN A 130 -35.37 11.85 -17.77
CA GLN A 130 -34.73 11.19 -18.92
C GLN A 130 -33.24 11.41 -19.21
N LEU A 131 -32.59 10.28 -19.40
CA LEU A 131 -31.29 10.02 -20.06
C LEU A 131 -31.29 10.41 -21.54
N GLN A 132 -30.21 11.02 -21.97
CA GLN A 132 -29.73 10.89 -23.35
C GLN A 132 -28.21 10.71 -23.38
N SER A 133 -27.82 9.63 -23.99
CA SER A 133 -26.46 9.21 -24.28
C SER A 133 -25.85 10.08 -25.40
N ASN A 134 -24.58 10.47 -25.24
CA ASN A 134 -23.75 10.66 -26.41
C ASN A 134 -22.28 10.27 -26.12
N SER A 135 -21.79 9.49 -27.03
CA SER A 135 -20.52 8.83 -27.10
C SER A 135 -19.36 9.76 -27.47
N GLY A 136 -18.17 9.47 -26.94
CA GLY A 136 -16.91 9.73 -27.60
C GLY A 136 -16.04 10.78 -26.96
N PHE A 137 -15.12 10.37 -26.10
CA PHE A 137 -13.85 11.08 -25.93
C PHE A 137 -12.72 10.11 -25.56
N SER A 138 -11.71 10.13 -26.43
CA SER A 138 -10.41 9.47 -26.28
C SER A 138 -9.64 10.07 -25.08
N ARG A 139 -9.07 9.20 -24.25
CA ARG A 139 -8.31 9.54 -23.04
C ARG A 139 -6.82 9.41 -23.28
N GLN A 140 -6.08 10.41 -22.83
CA GLN A 140 -4.64 10.38 -22.61
C GLN A 140 -4.35 9.95 -21.15
N PRO A 141 -3.22 9.23 -20.91
CA PRO A 141 -2.85 8.75 -19.59
C PRO A 141 -2.25 9.86 -18.73
N ALA A 142 -2.49 9.75 -17.41
CA ALA A 142 -1.86 10.61 -16.40
C ALA A 142 -0.34 10.37 -16.33
N PRO A 143 0.47 11.42 -16.14
CA PRO A 143 1.91 11.30 -16.11
C PRO A 143 2.40 10.73 -14.76
N GLN A 144 3.23 9.69 -14.86
CA GLN A 144 4.12 9.27 -13.79
C GLN A 144 5.17 10.35 -13.56
N ALA A 145 5.39 10.74 -12.32
CA ALA A 145 6.45 11.65 -11.93
C ALA A 145 7.82 10.99 -12.14
N GLY A 146 8.48 11.35 -13.23
CA GLY A 146 9.90 11.14 -13.48
C GLY A 146 10.57 12.50 -13.65
N PRO A 147 11.88 12.65 -13.35
CA PRO A 147 12.54 13.94 -13.42
C PRO A 147 12.76 14.39 -14.86
N GLN A 148 12.32 15.60 -15.13
CA GLN A 148 12.79 16.56 -16.12
C GLN A 148 13.04 16.04 -17.54
N ASP A 149 12.07 16.35 -18.40
CA ASP A 149 12.35 17.11 -19.61
C ASP A 149 11.07 17.88 -19.96
N ALA A 150 11.15 19.21 -19.86
CA ALA A 150 10.09 20.11 -20.22
C ALA A 150 9.92 20.09 -21.74
N VAL A 151 9.05 19.22 -22.23
CA VAL A 151 8.53 19.32 -23.61
C VAL A 151 7.10 19.83 -23.47
N SER A 152 6.97 21.11 -23.87
CA SER A 152 5.67 21.77 -24.02
C SER A 152 4.85 21.03 -25.08
N VAL A 153 3.92 20.17 -24.63
CA VAL A 153 2.87 19.65 -25.50
C VAL A 153 1.65 20.52 -25.34
N THR A 154 1.51 21.50 -26.17
CA THR A 154 0.29 22.29 -26.33
C THR A 154 -0.78 21.44 -27.00
N ASN A 155 -1.62 20.78 -26.21
CA ASN A 155 -2.91 20.28 -26.68
C ASN A 155 -3.96 21.37 -26.50
N ARG A 156 -4.30 22.06 -27.60
CA ARG A 156 -5.45 22.95 -27.67
C ARG A 156 -6.75 22.14 -27.64
N VAL A 157 -7.47 22.24 -26.56
CA VAL A 157 -8.90 22.00 -26.54
C VAL A 157 -9.53 23.31 -26.07
N ASP A 158 -10.33 23.92 -26.94
CA ASP A 158 -11.05 25.19 -26.76
C ASP A 158 -10.28 26.33 -26.07
N GLY A 159 -9.87 27.29 -26.83
CA GLY A 159 -8.93 28.40 -26.65
C GLY A 159 -9.05 29.32 -25.43
N GLN A 160 -9.40 28.86 -24.26
CA GLN A 160 -9.22 29.60 -23.01
C GLN A 160 -8.09 28.96 -22.19
N VAL A 161 -6.93 29.60 -22.25
CA VAL A 161 -5.87 29.38 -21.26
C VAL A 161 -6.41 29.90 -19.93
N PHE A 162 -6.68 28.99 -18.99
CA PHE A 162 -7.05 29.36 -17.63
C PHE A 162 -5.87 30.15 -17.03
N LYS A 163 -6.09 31.44 -16.77
CA LYS A 163 -5.10 32.30 -16.12
C LYS A 163 -5.52 32.47 -14.66
N LEU A 164 -4.62 32.13 -13.76
CA LEU A 164 -4.78 32.38 -12.33
C LEU A 164 -4.88 33.89 -12.06
N ASP A 165 -5.98 34.30 -11.45
CA ASP A 165 -6.10 35.65 -10.91
C ASP A 165 -5.56 35.74 -9.47
N ALA A 166 -5.49 36.97 -8.93
CA ALA A 166 -4.97 37.18 -7.57
C ALA A 166 -5.84 36.51 -6.49
N ALA A 167 -7.17 36.49 -6.68
CA ALA A 167 -8.07 35.89 -5.71
C ALA A 167 -7.95 34.36 -5.68
N GLU A 168 -7.69 33.76 -6.82
CA GLU A 168 -7.42 32.32 -6.96
C GLU A 168 -6.11 31.91 -6.32
N ARG A 169 -5.03 32.66 -6.59
CA ARG A 169 -3.74 32.44 -5.93
C ARG A 169 -3.87 32.51 -4.41
N GLN A 170 -4.56 33.53 -3.91
CA GLN A 170 -4.84 33.69 -2.48
C GLN A 170 -5.54 32.47 -1.90
N ARG A 171 -6.64 32.00 -2.54
CA ARG A 171 -7.40 30.84 -2.10
C ARG A 171 -6.55 29.56 -2.04
N VAL A 172 -5.72 29.35 -3.07
CA VAL A 172 -4.84 28.16 -3.13
C VAL A 172 -3.83 28.19 -1.99
N ILE A 173 -3.17 29.35 -1.75
CA ILE A 173 -2.21 29.51 -0.66
C ILE A 173 -2.87 29.31 0.70
N ASP A 174 -4.01 29.97 0.96
CA ASP A 174 -4.71 29.87 2.24
C ASP A 174 -5.13 28.41 2.53
N THR A 175 -5.60 27.70 1.50
CA THR A 175 -5.98 26.29 1.64
C THR A 175 -4.77 25.39 1.85
N ALA A 176 -3.67 25.60 1.10
CA ALA A 176 -2.43 24.87 1.30
C ALA A 176 -1.86 25.06 2.71
N VAL A 177 -1.87 26.30 3.22
CA VAL A 177 -1.48 26.62 4.61
C VAL A 177 -2.35 25.88 5.63
N ALA A 178 -3.66 25.85 5.40
CA ALA A 178 -4.58 25.12 6.28
C ALA A 178 -4.32 23.60 6.27
N ILE A 179 -4.05 23.03 5.09
CA ILE A 179 -3.71 21.61 4.92
C ILE A 179 -2.39 21.29 5.62
N LEU A 180 -1.33 22.09 5.40
CA LEU A 180 -0.04 21.94 6.07
C LEU A 180 -0.18 21.89 7.60
N LYS A 181 -0.82 22.90 8.19
CA LYS A 181 -1.00 22.99 9.64
C LYS A 181 -1.82 21.85 10.23
N LYS A 182 -2.74 21.29 9.46
CA LYS A 182 -3.64 20.24 9.93
C LYS A 182 -3.03 18.85 9.81
N TYR A 183 -2.34 18.56 8.72
CA TYR A 183 -2.03 17.19 8.31
C TYR A 183 -0.53 16.85 8.27
N TYR A 184 0.35 17.84 8.04
CA TYR A 184 1.78 17.52 7.90
C TYR A 184 2.33 16.91 9.20
N ILE A 185 3.11 15.85 9.04
CA ILE A 185 3.56 15.00 10.16
C ILE A 185 4.47 15.76 11.15
N GLU A 186 5.34 16.64 10.64
CA GLU A 186 6.23 17.46 11.48
C GLU A 186 5.62 18.86 11.70
N ARG A 187 5.01 19.06 12.87
CA ARG A 187 4.23 20.27 13.16
C ARG A 187 5.03 21.57 13.11
N ASP A 188 6.29 21.54 13.55
CA ASP A 188 7.15 22.72 13.55
C ASP A 188 7.50 23.14 12.12
N ASP A 189 7.76 22.18 11.24
CA ASP A 189 8.05 22.46 9.84
C ASP A 189 6.77 22.83 9.08
N ALA A 190 5.61 22.26 9.43
CA ALA A 190 4.32 22.72 8.94
C ALA A 190 4.10 24.23 9.20
N GLN A 191 4.42 24.70 10.40
CA GLN A 191 4.29 26.11 10.74
C GLN A 191 5.29 26.97 9.95
N LYS A 192 6.57 26.55 9.84
CA LYS A 192 7.59 27.27 9.07
C LYS A 192 7.24 27.37 7.59
N MET A 193 6.75 26.26 6.98
CA MET A 193 6.31 26.25 5.58
C MET A 193 5.12 27.18 5.37
N ALA A 194 4.15 27.14 6.27
CA ALA A 194 2.98 28.04 6.21
C ALA A 194 3.40 29.51 6.31
N ASP A 195 4.31 29.85 7.21
CA ASP A 195 4.82 31.21 7.37
C ASP A 195 5.63 31.67 6.15
N ALA A 196 6.41 30.77 5.53
CA ALA A 196 7.15 31.04 4.29
C ALA A 196 6.19 31.34 3.12
N LEU A 197 5.17 30.50 2.90
CA LEU A 197 4.16 30.74 1.85
C LEU A 197 3.45 32.08 2.02
N LEU A 198 3.04 32.42 3.24
CA LEU A 198 2.41 33.70 3.53
C LEU A 198 3.36 34.90 3.40
N ALA A 199 4.64 34.72 3.69
CA ALA A 199 5.66 35.76 3.50
C ALA A 199 5.91 36.04 2.02
N HIS A 200 6.04 35.01 1.17
CA HIS A 200 6.19 35.16 -0.28
C HIS A 200 4.97 35.84 -0.91
N GLN A 201 3.78 35.44 -0.50
CA GLN A 201 2.53 36.07 -0.93
C GLN A 201 2.49 37.54 -0.55
N LYS A 202 2.86 37.91 0.67
CA LYS A 202 2.89 39.30 1.16
C LYS A 202 3.93 40.16 0.42
N SER A 203 5.06 39.58 0.02
CA SER A 203 6.10 40.29 -0.74
C SER A 203 5.72 40.50 -2.19
N GLY A 204 4.70 39.79 -2.72
CA GLY A 204 4.28 39.83 -4.12
C GLY A 204 5.17 38.97 -5.04
N ASP A 205 5.98 38.08 -4.48
CA ASP A 205 6.87 37.19 -5.28
C ASP A 205 6.06 36.28 -6.21
N ASP A 206 4.83 35.96 -5.83
CA ASP A 206 3.94 35.06 -6.56
C ASP A 206 3.06 35.79 -7.62
N ASP A 207 3.01 37.13 -7.61
CA ASP A 207 2.05 37.94 -8.36
C ASP A 207 2.20 37.80 -9.90
N ALA A 208 3.42 37.63 -10.36
CA ALA A 208 3.72 37.50 -11.78
C ALA A 208 3.31 36.14 -12.40
N VAL A 209 3.04 35.12 -11.56
CA VAL A 209 2.74 33.76 -12.00
C VAL A 209 1.25 33.61 -12.28
N THR A 210 0.89 33.47 -13.54
CA THR A 210 -0.52 33.30 -14.00
C THR A 210 -0.80 31.90 -14.57
N ASP A 211 0.21 31.07 -14.75
CA ASP A 211 0.09 29.67 -15.18
C ASP A 211 -0.06 28.76 -13.96
N GLY A 212 -1.09 27.88 -13.96
CA GLY A 212 -1.40 27.03 -12.82
C GLY A 212 -0.30 26.00 -12.53
N ALA A 213 0.33 25.42 -13.54
CA ALA A 213 1.39 24.44 -13.35
C ALA A 213 2.67 25.10 -12.81
N ALA A 214 3.01 26.29 -13.34
CA ALA A 214 4.13 27.08 -12.83
C ALA A 214 3.92 27.52 -11.38
N PHE A 215 2.68 27.90 -11.02
CA PHE A 215 2.32 28.27 -9.65
C PHE A 215 2.41 27.08 -8.69
N ALA A 216 1.91 25.91 -9.06
CA ALA A 216 2.03 24.69 -8.30
C ALA A 216 3.50 24.31 -8.05
N ALA A 217 4.34 24.42 -9.08
CA ALA A 217 5.78 24.16 -8.98
C ALA A 217 6.48 25.17 -8.05
N LEU A 218 6.11 26.46 -8.15
CA LEU A 218 6.65 27.53 -7.29
C LEU A 218 6.34 27.24 -5.82
N LEU A 219 5.06 27.02 -5.45
CA LEU A 219 4.68 26.75 -4.07
C LEU A 219 5.31 25.45 -3.55
N THR A 220 5.41 24.42 -4.40
CA THR A 220 6.14 23.19 -4.06
C THR A 220 7.61 23.50 -3.72
N GLY A 221 8.28 24.34 -4.51
CA GLY A 221 9.65 24.81 -4.27
C GLY A 221 9.77 25.52 -2.93
N GLN A 222 8.94 26.53 -2.67
CA GLN A 222 8.92 27.30 -1.42
C GLN A 222 8.72 26.42 -0.19
N MET A 223 7.86 25.42 -0.25
CA MET A 223 7.69 24.45 0.84
C MET A 223 8.93 23.57 1.03
N ARG A 224 9.51 23.08 -0.07
CA ARG A 224 10.71 22.21 -0.04
C ARG A 224 11.99 22.93 0.35
N ASP A 225 12.05 24.23 0.22
CA ASP A 225 13.16 25.04 0.74
C ASP A 225 13.20 25.04 2.28
N VAL A 226 12.04 24.80 2.91
CA VAL A 226 11.91 24.65 4.38
C VAL A 226 12.09 23.20 4.80
N SER A 227 11.43 22.26 4.12
CA SER A 227 11.52 20.83 4.38
C SER A 227 11.70 20.08 3.04
N PRO A 228 12.87 19.43 2.80
CA PRO A 228 13.22 18.83 1.51
C PRO A 228 12.48 17.52 1.21
N ASP A 229 11.33 17.29 1.83
CA ASP A 229 10.51 16.10 1.63
C ASP A 229 9.90 16.06 0.22
N ARG A 230 10.28 15.04 -0.56
CA ARG A 230 9.84 14.87 -1.95
C ARG A 230 8.38 14.39 -2.08
N HIS A 231 7.78 13.87 -0.99
CA HIS A 231 6.36 13.53 -0.97
C HIS A 231 5.46 14.77 -0.83
N LEU A 232 6.03 15.89 -0.44
CA LEU A 232 5.35 17.18 -0.36
C LEU A 232 5.26 17.78 -1.77
N THR A 233 4.05 17.85 -2.35
CA THR A 233 3.79 18.38 -3.69
C THR A 233 2.55 19.23 -3.71
N LEU A 234 2.51 20.22 -4.59
CA LEU A 234 1.30 20.87 -5.02
C LEU A 234 1.15 20.58 -6.52
N ASP A 235 0.01 20.05 -6.89
CA ASP A 235 -0.28 19.58 -8.24
C ASP A 235 -1.35 20.47 -8.88
N TYR A 236 -1.22 20.70 -10.19
CA TYR A 236 -2.20 21.40 -11.00
C TYR A 236 -2.73 20.50 -12.12
N SER A 237 -4.04 20.60 -12.38
CA SER A 237 -4.71 19.94 -13.50
C SER A 237 -5.58 20.92 -14.26
N GLN A 238 -5.41 20.97 -15.58
CA GLN A 238 -6.29 21.77 -16.44
C GLN A 238 -7.72 21.20 -16.49
N ALA A 239 -7.86 19.88 -16.38
CA ALA A 239 -9.16 19.23 -16.20
C ALA A 239 -9.57 19.25 -14.73
N PRO A 240 -10.86 19.44 -14.42
CA PRO A 240 -11.32 19.42 -13.04
C PRO A 240 -10.90 18.15 -12.30
N LEU A 241 -10.29 18.33 -11.14
CA LEU A 241 -9.90 17.26 -10.24
C LEU A 241 -11.15 16.60 -9.62
N PRO A 242 -11.13 15.29 -9.40
CA PRO A 242 -12.26 14.60 -8.78
C PRO A 242 -12.49 15.10 -7.35
N GLN A 243 -13.75 15.14 -6.93
CA GLN A 243 -14.16 15.62 -5.59
C GLN A 243 -13.60 14.79 -4.44
N HIS A 244 -13.37 13.51 -4.69
CA HIS A 244 -12.70 12.62 -3.76
C HIS A 244 -11.40 12.16 -4.41
N PRO A 245 -10.29 12.00 -3.65
CA PRO A 245 -9.15 11.28 -4.18
C PRO A 245 -9.72 9.99 -4.73
N THR A 246 -9.63 9.83 -6.01
CA THR A 246 -10.21 8.68 -6.68
C THR A 246 -9.45 7.46 -6.18
N GLY A 247 -9.99 6.87 -5.14
CA GLY A 247 -9.87 5.45 -4.99
C GLY A 247 -10.24 4.94 -6.38
N GLN A 248 -9.30 4.47 -7.09
CA GLN A 248 -9.29 3.90 -8.40
C GLN A 248 -10.66 3.86 -9.10
N THR A 249 -10.91 4.80 -10.02
CA THR A 249 -12.07 4.65 -10.91
C THR A 249 -11.94 3.29 -11.60
N PRO A 250 -13.04 2.61 -11.97
CA PRO A 250 -12.97 1.33 -12.67
C PRO A 250 -12.01 1.36 -13.87
N GLU A 251 -11.96 2.48 -14.59
CA GLU A 251 -11.06 2.68 -15.73
C GLU A 251 -9.60 2.92 -15.28
N GLY A 252 -9.39 3.62 -14.19
CA GLY A 252 -8.06 3.82 -13.57
C GLY A 252 -7.49 2.49 -13.09
N LEU A 253 -8.30 1.68 -12.42
CA LEU A 253 -7.94 0.34 -11.98
C LEU A 253 -7.65 -0.59 -13.17
N ALA A 254 -8.45 -0.52 -14.24
CA ALA A 254 -8.22 -1.32 -15.44
C ALA A 254 -6.88 -0.97 -16.10
N ARG A 255 -6.56 0.33 -16.21
CA ARG A 255 -5.25 0.78 -16.75
C ARG A 255 -4.08 0.38 -15.85
N TYR A 256 -4.22 0.53 -14.54
CA TYR A 256 -3.20 0.10 -13.59
C TYR A 256 -2.97 -1.42 -13.69
N ARG A 257 -4.03 -2.22 -13.76
CA ARG A 257 -3.95 -3.67 -13.96
C ARG A 257 -3.24 -4.04 -15.25
N GLU A 258 -3.58 -3.37 -16.35
CA GLU A 258 -2.94 -3.59 -17.65
C GLU A 258 -1.43 -3.24 -17.57
N ALA A 259 -1.07 -2.10 -16.99
CA ALA A 259 0.32 -1.72 -16.79
C ALA A 259 1.09 -2.72 -15.92
N MET A 260 0.50 -3.21 -14.84
CA MET A 260 1.10 -4.23 -13.97
C MET A 260 1.29 -5.57 -14.68
N ASN A 261 0.32 -5.99 -15.51
CA ASN A 261 0.44 -7.19 -16.34
C ASN A 261 1.60 -7.07 -17.35
N GLN A 262 1.70 -5.93 -18.05
CA GLN A 262 2.75 -5.68 -19.05
C GLN A 262 4.15 -5.63 -18.41
N GLN A 263 4.25 -5.14 -17.17
CA GLN A 263 5.51 -4.97 -16.44
C GLN A 263 5.82 -6.15 -15.49
N ASN A 264 5.06 -7.25 -15.57
CA ASN A 264 5.19 -8.38 -14.65
C ASN A 264 5.16 -7.91 -13.18
N CYS A 265 4.19 -7.03 -12.83
CA CYS A 265 4.09 -6.45 -11.50
C CYS A 265 5.42 -5.82 -11.00
N THR A 266 6.19 -5.24 -11.89
CA THR A 266 7.51 -4.61 -11.63
C THR A 266 8.63 -5.57 -11.15
N PHE A 267 8.38 -6.87 -11.14
CA PHE A 267 9.40 -7.90 -10.95
C PHE A 267 10.19 -8.07 -12.26
N GLU A 268 11.16 -7.18 -12.47
CA GLU A 268 11.83 -7.02 -13.76
C GLU A 268 12.66 -8.25 -14.16
N LYS A 269 13.38 -8.82 -13.19
CA LYS A 269 14.32 -9.90 -13.50
C LYS A 269 14.49 -10.86 -12.33
N ILE A 270 14.33 -12.15 -12.62
CA ILE A 270 14.57 -13.23 -11.68
C ILE A 270 15.52 -14.23 -12.34
N LYS A 271 16.62 -14.58 -11.69
CA LYS A 271 17.57 -15.55 -12.19
C LYS A 271 18.38 -16.19 -11.07
N ILE A 272 18.97 -17.35 -11.35
CA ILE A 272 20.00 -17.94 -10.51
C ILE A 272 21.35 -17.57 -11.13
N LEU A 273 22.19 -16.90 -10.35
CA LEU A 273 23.55 -16.55 -10.68
C LEU A 273 24.49 -17.71 -10.36
N PRO A 274 25.78 -17.68 -10.81
CA PRO A 274 26.80 -18.64 -10.39
C PRO A 274 26.83 -18.81 -8.86
N HIS A 275 27.26 -19.96 -8.39
CA HIS A 275 27.28 -20.32 -6.96
C HIS A 275 25.90 -20.36 -6.30
N ASN A 276 24.88 -20.71 -7.08
CA ASN A 276 23.50 -20.87 -6.62
C ASN A 276 22.94 -19.63 -5.88
N ILE A 277 23.30 -18.43 -6.35
CA ILE A 277 22.81 -17.16 -5.80
C ILE A 277 21.51 -16.76 -6.52
N GLY A 278 20.42 -16.66 -5.78
CA GLY A 278 19.14 -16.15 -6.28
C GLY A 278 19.19 -14.62 -6.42
N TYR A 279 18.89 -14.10 -7.60
CA TYR A 279 18.83 -12.68 -7.89
C TYR A 279 17.42 -12.29 -8.32
N LEU A 280 16.90 -11.27 -7.67
CA LEU A 280 15.63 -10.65 -8.01
C LEU A 280 15.81 -9.14 -8.12
N LYS A 281 15.43 -8.54 -9.26
CA LYS A 281 15.31 -7.09 -9.45
C LYS A 281 13.85 -6.70 -9.39
N LEU A 282 13.52 -5.79 -8.49
CA LEU A 282 12.19 -5.27 -8.22
C LEU A 282 12.22 -3.74 -8.30
N ASN A 283 11.43 -3.13 -9.19
CA ASN A 283 11.48 -1.69 -9.47
C ASN A 283 10.45 -0.87 -8.68
N SER A 284 9.42 -1.50 -8.12
CA SER A 284 8.50 -0.89 -7.15
C SER A 284 7.83 -1.96 -6.31
N PHE A 285 7.11 -1.55 -5.26
CA PHE A 285 6.24 -2.42 -4.46
C PHE A 285 4.78 -2.17 -4.88
N PRO A 286 4.23 -2.97 -5.83
CA PRO A 286 2.89 -2.73 -6.36
C PRO A 286 1.79 -3.18 -5.40
N ASP A 287 0.53 -2.87 -5.74
CA ASP A 287 -0.66 -3.27 -4.99
C ASP A 287 -0.71 -4.80 -4.79
N VAL A 288 -0.76 -5.23 -3.53
CA VAL A 288 -0.83 -6.64 -3.11
C VAL A 288 -2.06 -7.32 -3.69
N SER A 289 -3.21 -6.65 -3.71
CA SER A 289 -4.47 -7.26 -4.18
C SER A 289 -4.39 -7.74 -5.63
N LEU A 290 -3.54 -7.10 -6.42
CA LEU A 290 -3.33 -7.42 -7.82
C LEU A 290 -2.08 -8.29 -8.04
N CYS A 291 -0.99 -8.00 -7.33
CA CYS A 291 0.34 -8.50 -7.64
C CYS A 291 0.86 -9.60 -6.68
N GLN A 292 0.09 -10.00 -5.66
CA GLN A 292 0.46 -11.06 -4.73
C GLN A 292 0.82 -12.40 -5.42
N PRO A 293 0.08 -12.88 -6.44
CA PRO A 293 0.44 -14.12 -7.12
C PRO A 293 1.81 -14.04 -7.81
N THR A 294 2.12 -12.90 -8.44
CA THR A 294 3.42 -12.67 -9.09
C THR A 294 4.54 -12.60 -8.06
N ALA A 295 4.32 -11.90 -6.94
CA ALA A 295 5.26 -11.85 -5.82
C ALA A 295 5.55 -13.26 -5.27
N ALA A 296 4.51 -14.06 -5.02
CA ALA A 296 4.65 -15.43 -4.55
C ALA A 296 5.44 -16.31 -5.53
N ALA A 297 5.18 -16.21 -6.83
CA ALA A 297 5.92 -16.94 -7.86
C ALA A 297 7.38 -16.50 -7.93
N ALA A 298 7.65 -15.20 -7.81
CA ALA A 298 8.99 -14.64 -7.74
C ALA A 298 9.78 -15.21 -6.55
N MET A 299 9.20 -15.18 -5.36
CA MET A 299 9.83 -15.71 -4.14
C MET A 299 10.01 -17.22 -4.22
N ALA A 300 9.05 -17.98 -4.75
CA ALA A 300 9.18 -19.42 -4.96
C ALA A 300 10.34 -19.79 -5.89
N SER A 301 10.63 -18.95 -6.90
CA SER A 301 11.78 -19.17 -7.81
C SER A 301 13.12 -19.10 -7.10
N LEU A 302 13.20 -18.49 -5.91
CA LEU A 302 14.40 -18.36 -5.10
C LEU A 302 14.58 -19.47 -4.06
N ASN A 303 13.60 -20.38 -3.93
CA ASN A 303 13.62 -21.43 -2.88
C ASN A 303 14.86 -22.31 -2.90
N ARG A 304 15.42 -22.57 -4.08
CA ARG A 304 16.59 -23.46 -4.24
C ARG A 304 17.92 -22.73 -4.15
N ALA A 305 17.91 -21.40 -4.10
CA ALA A 305 19.14 -20.63 -3.96
C ALA A 305 19.71 -20.75 -2.55
N ASP A 306 21.02 -20.67 -2.41
CA ASP A 306 21.72 -20.72 -1.12
C ASP A 306 21.83 -19.33 -0.48
N THR A 307 21.76 -18.29 -1.29
CA THR A 307 21.82 -16.86 -0.90
C THR A 307 20.91 -16.04 -1.81
N ILE A 308 20.35 -14.97 -1.31
CA ILE A 308 19.45 -14.10 -2.04
C ILE A 308 20.06 -12.70 -2.21
N ILE A 309 19.99 -12.17 -3.42
CA ILE A 309 20.30 -10.76 -3.74
C ILE A 309 19.02 -10.12 -4.26
N LEU A 310 18.51 -9.09 -3.57
CA LEU A 310 17.42 -8.24 -4.02
C LEU A 310 17.99 -6.93 -4.54
N ASP A 311 17.72 -6.59 -5.79
CA ASP A 311 18.20 -5.38 -6.44
C ASP A 311 17.10 -4.29 -6.38
N LEU A 312 17.30 -3.32 -5.50
CA LEU A 312 16.41 -2.19 -5.27
C LEU A 312 17.01 -0.87 -5.77
N ARG A 313 18.10 -0.89 -6.55
CA ARG A 313 18.82 0.31 -7.00
C ARG A 313 17.94 1.25 -7.83
N ASP A 314 16.93 0.73 -8.53
CA ASP A 314 15.98 1.50 -9.33
C ASP A 314 14.57 1.55 -8.69
N ASN A 315 14.41 0.99 -7.49
CA ASN A 315 13.12 0.89 -6.81
C ASN A 315 12.74 2.22 -6.14
N ARG A 316 11.60 2.78 -6.56
CA ARG A 316 11.08 4.06 -6.06
C ARG A 316 10.10 3.91 -4.90
N GLY A 317 9.93 2.70 -4.37
CA GLY A 317 8.97 2.43 -3.29
C GLY A 317 7.66 1.88 -3.80
N GLY A 318 6.57 2.21 -3.13
CA GLY A 318 5.21 1.74 -3.44
C GLY A 318 4.44 1.34 -2.17
N GLU A 319 3.56 0.37 -2.29
CA GLU A 319 2.59 0.00 -1.27
C GLU A 319 3.23 -0.66 -0.03
N PRO A 320 2.98 -0.13 1.17
CA PRO A 320 3.48 -0.71 2.43
C PRO A 320 3.05 -2.17 2.63
N SER A 321 1.87 -2.55 2.14
CA SER A 321 1.37 -3.92 2.21
C SER A 321 2.22 -4.91 1.41
N MET A 322 2.75 -4.51 0.23
CA MET A 322 3.67 -5.34 -0.54
C MET A 322 5.07 -5.38 0.11
N VAL A 323 5.52 -4.28 0.70
CA VAL A 323 6.74 -4.24 1.51
C VAL A 323 6.66 -5.27 2.63
N ALA A 324 5.57 -5.24 3.42
CA ALA A 324 5.32 -6.17 4.53
C ALA A 324 5.20 -7.64 4.05
N LEU A 325 4.58 -7.88 2.89
CA LEU A 325 4.46 -9.21 2.31
C LEU A 325 5.83 -9.77 1.90
N ILE A 326 6.63 -9.01 1.16
CA ILE A 326 7.96 -9.50 0.70
C ILE A 326 8.91 -9.65 1.88
N ALA A 327 8.89 -8.73 2.85
CA ALA A 327 9.67 -8.85 4.08
C ALA A 327 9.36 -10.15 4.84
N ALA A 328 8.09 -10.54 4.90
CA ALA A 328 7.64 -11.74 5.60
C ALA A 328 8.27 -13.05 5.12
N TYR A 329 8.72 -13.12 3.87
CA TYR A 329 9.41 -14.31 3.35
C TYR A 329 10.77 -14.54 4.02
N PHE A 330 11.39 -13.51 4.58
CA PHE A 330 12.72 -13.58 5.17
C PHE A 330 12.74 -13.89 6.66
N PHE A 331 11.58 -14.07 7.28
CA PHE A 331 11.46 -14.42 8.69
C PHE A 331 10.65 -15.71 8.86
N ASP A 332 10.88 -16.47 9.92
CA ASP A 332 10.14 -17.68 10.27
C ASP A 332 8.90 -17.39 11.12
N HIS A 333 8.78 -16.18 11.63
CA HIS A 333 7.65 -15.64 12.41
C HIS A 333 7.28 -14.21 11.97
N PRO A 334 6.13 -13.69 12.40
CA PRO A 334 5.81 -12.27 12.18
C PRO A 334 6.80 -11.35 12.88
N GLU A 335 7.25 -10.32 12.16
CA GLU A 335 8.16 -9.30 12.69
C GLU A 335 7.51 -7.93 12.77
N TYR A 336 7.82 -7.21 13.83
CA TYR A 336 7.42 -5.84 14.04
C TYR A 336 8.34 -4.89 13.26
N LEU A 337 7.78 -4.19 12.27
CA LEU A 337 8.55 -3.36 11.35
C LEU A 337 8.69 -1.92 11.87
N TYR A 338 7.57 -1.20 12.03
CA TYR A 338 7.61 0.22 12.38
C TYR A 338 6.31 0.70 13.03
N ASN A 339 6.37 1.91 13.62
CA ASN A 339 5.22 2.71 14.03
C ASN A 339 4.95 3.81 12.99
N PRO A 340 3.69 4.04 12.56
CA PRO A 340 3.39 5.06 11.56
C PRO A 340 3.45 6.50 12.10
N ARG A 341 3.49 6.66 13.41
CA ARG A 341 3.55 7.96 14.11
C ARG A 341 4.26 7.83 15.45
N GLU A 342 4.73 8.94 16.00
CA GLU A 342 5.17 9.00 17.38
C GLU A 342 3.98 8.84 18.35
N ASN A 343 4.27 8.31 19.51
CA ASN A 343 3.29 8.16 20.60
C ASN A 343 1.98 7.47 20.18
N THR A 344 2.04 6.52 19.24
CA THR A 344 0.91 5.70 18.80
C THR A 344 1.04 4.28 19.30
N THR A 345 -0.10 3.60 19.46
CA THR A 345 -0.19 2.15 19.65
C THR A 345 -0.29 1.40 18.33
N GLU A 346 -0.40 2.11 17.21
CA GLU A 346 -0.42 1.51 15.87
C GLU A 346 0.93 0.89 15.57
N GLN A 347 0.90 -0.33 15.03
CA GLN A 347 2.08 -1.13 14.74
C GLN A 347 1.95 -1.72 13.33
N SER A 348 3.03 -1.65 12.56
CA SER A 348 3.13 -2.34 11.28
C SER A 348 3.95 -3.62 11.43
N TRP A 349 3.40 -4.71 10.93
CA TRP A 349 3.98 -6.05 11.02
C TRP A 349 4.13 -6.67 9.64
N THR A 350 5.05 -7.63 9.51
CA THR A 350 5.11 -8.49 8.32
C THR A 350 3.83 -9.29 8.16
N HIS A 351 3.45 -9.60 6.92
CA HIS A 351 2.27 -10.43 6.65
C HIS A 351 2.49 -11.87 7.11
N SER A 352 1.43 -12.52 7.59
CA SER A 352 1.44 -13.94 7.95
C SER A 352 0.03 -14.53 7.75
N PRO A 353 -0.10 -15.71 7.14
CA PRO A 353 0.94 -16.51 6.50
C PRO A 353 1.40 -15.91 5.16
N VAL A 354 2.58 -16.33 4.66
CA VAL A 354 3.01 -16.03 3.29
C VAL A 354 2.63 -17.17 2.35
N PRO A 355 2.31 -16.89 1.07
CA PRO A 355 2.11 -17.93 0.08
C PRO A 355 3.42 -18.67 -0.22
N GLY A 356 3.45 -19.98 0.00
CA GLY A 356 4.62 -20.83 -0.29
C GLY A 356 5.66 -20.87 0.83
N ASN A 357 6.92 -21.16 0.48
CA ASN A 357 7.97 -21.38 1.45
C ASN A 357 8.66 -20.08 1.85
N ARG A 358 9.01 -19.96 3.13
CA ARG A 358 9.85 -18.89 3.65
C ARG A 358 11.32 -19.10 3.28
N LEU A 359 12.08 -18.01 3.24
CA LEU A 359 13.51 -17.96 2.93
C LEU A 359 14.32 -17.48 4.16
N ALA A 360 13.80 -17.75 5.35
CA ALA A 360 14.32 -17.24 6.61
C ALA A 360 15.76 -17.71 6.92
N ASP A 361 16.14 -18.90 6.45
CA ASP A 361 17.46 -19.53 6.63
C ASP A 361 18.54 -19.00 5.69
N LYS A 362 18.16 -18.22 4.66
CA LYS A 362 19.09 -17.80 3.59
C LYS A 362 19.72 -16.44 3.90
N PRO A 363 21.02 -16.24 3.67
CA PRO A 363 21.63 -14.92 3.66
C PRO A 363 20.96 -14.01 2.63
N VAL A 364 20.73 -12.76 2.99
CA VAL A 364 20.10 -11.75 2.12
C VAL A 364 21.00 -10.55 1.95
N TYR A 365 21.17 -10.11 0.71
CA TYR A 365 21.84 -8.88 0.34
C TYR A 365 20.86 -7.97 -0.39
N LEU A 366 20.80 -6.68 -0.03
CA LEU A 366 20.02 -5.67 -0.70
C LEU A 366 20.94 -4.72 -1.44
N LEU A 367 20.69 -4.52 -2.72
CA LEU A 367 21.43 -3.52 -3.51
C LEU A 367 20.69 -2.21 -3.49
N THR A 368 21.35 -1.14 -3.04
CA THR A 368 20.79 0.20 -2.89
C THR A 368 21.51 1.24 -3.75
N SER A 369 20.83 2.32 -4.08
CA SER A 369 21.40 3.51 -4.72
C SER A 369 20.70 4.77 -4.21
N ALA A 370 21.20 5.95 -4.59
CA ALA A 370 20.53 7.23 -4.32
C ALA A 370 19.12 7.34 -4.96
N ARG A 371 18.74 6.43 -5.85
CA ARG A 371 17.38 6.33 -6.42
C ARG A 371 16.46 5.40 -5.65
N THR A 372 16.98 4.54 -4.78
CA THR A 372 16.16 3.74 -3.85
C THR A 372 15.39 4.69 -2.96
N TYR A 373 14.04 4.62 -2.93
CA TYR A 373 13.23 5.66 -2.30
C TYR A 373 11.96 5.09 -1.62
N SER A 374 11.44 5.82 -0.60
CA SER A 374 10.14 5.55 0.06
C SER A 374 10.00 4.10 0.54
N GLY A 375 9.00 3.34 0.11
CA GLY A 375 8.80 1.94 0.50
C GLY A 375 10.00 1.02 0.27
N ALA A 376 10.90 1.33 -0.69
CA ALA A 376 12.13 0.57 -0.88
C ALA A 376 13.19 0.91 0.19
N GLU A 377 13.19 2.13 0.67
CA GLU A 377 14.00 2.52 1.81
C GLU A 377 13.47 1.88 3.09
N GLN A 378 12.15 1.90 3.29
CA GLN A 378 11.51 1.23 4.41
C GLN A 378 11.90 -0.25 4.47
N PHE A 379 11.74 -0.98 3.35
CA PHE A 379 12.15 -2.38 3.26
C PHE A 379 13.63 -2.58 3.62
N SER A 380 14.50 -1.71 3.10
CA SER A 380 15.94 -1.75 3.37
C SER A 380 16.26 -1.44 4.83
N TYR A 381 15.63 -0.43 5.39
CA TYR A 381 15.80 0.00 6.77
C TYR A 381 15.33 -1.06 7.76
N ASP A 382 14.12 -1.59 7.56
CA ASP A 382 13.54 -2.63 8.41
C ASP A 382 14.43 -3.87 8.45
N LEU A 383 14.86 -4.40 7.29
CA LEU A 383 15.72 -5.58 7.23
C LEU A 383 17.11 -5.32 7.80
N LYS A 384 17.63 -4.10 7.69
CA LYS A 384 18.89 -3.69 8.31
C LYS A 384 18.79 -3.64 9.83
N MET A 385 17.77 -2.97 10.37
CA MET A 385 17.55 -2.84 11.81
C MET A 385 17.31 -4.19 12.48
N LEU A 386 16.57 -5.07 11.82
CA LEU A 386 16.36 -6.46 12.23
C LEU A 386 17.58 -7.38 11.97
N LYS A 387 18.68 -6.84 11.45
CA LYS A 387 19.92 -7.59 11.11
C LYS A 387 19.66 -8.77 10.17
N ARG A 388 18.62 -8.64 9.35
CA ARG A 388 18.18 -9.72 8.45
C ARG A 388 18.88 -9.67 7.10
N ALA A 389 19.25 -8.49 6.63
CA ALA A 389 19.95 -8.33 5.36
C ALA A 389 21.22 -7.48 5.52
N THR A 390 22.15 -7.65 4.57
CA THR A 390 23.31 -6.79 4.40
C THR A 390 23.06 -5.85 3.21
N LEU A 391 23.12 -4.56 3.44
CA LEU A 391 22.94 -3.54 2.40
C LEU A 391 24.25 -3.25 1.70
N VAL A 392 24.24 -3.24 0.37
CA VAL A 392 25.43 -3.01 -0.48
C VAL A 392 25.11 -1.98 -1.53
N GLY A 393 25.84 -0.87 -1.59
CA GLY A 393 25.63 0.17 -2.59
C GLY A 393 25.84 1.58 -2.06
N GLU A 394 24.95 2.47 -2.42
CA GLU A 394 24.94 3.88 -2.02
C GLU A 394 23.86 4.13 -0.97
N THR A 395 24.00 5.21 -0.22
CA THR A 395 22.96 5.75 0.64
C THR A 395 21.73 6.08 -0.18
N THR A 396 20.54 5.79 0.35
CA THR A 396 19.25 5.94 -0.34
C THR A 396 18.74 7.39 -0.36
N GLY A 397 17.58 7.64 -0.90
CA GLY A 397 17.10 8.99 -1.24
C GLY A 397 16.54 9.84 -0.08
N GLY A 398 16.25 9.27 1.10
CA GLY A 398 15.83 10.02 2.29
C GLY A 398 14.31 10.25 2.43
N GLY A 399 13.46 9.44 1.82
CA GLY A 399 12.01 9.59 1.88
C GLY A 399 11.33 8.66 2.88
N ALA A 400 11.34 9.04 4.17
CA ALA A 400 10.77 8.22 5.25
C ALA A 400 9.27 8.45 5.51
N HIS A 401 8.68 9.45 4.90
CA HIS A 401 7.30 9.84 5.12
C HIS A 401 6.35 9.24 4.08
N SER A 402 5.10 8.97 4.47
CA SER A 402 4.03 8.57 3.55
C SER A 402 3.03 9.70 3.40
N GLY A 403 2.70 10.03 2.15
CA GLY A 403 1.82 11.14 1.83
C GLY A 403 0.40 10.70 1.51
N VAL A 404 -0.56 11.57 1.84
CA VAL A 404 -1.95 11.51 1.40
C VAL A 404 -2.21 12.70 0.48
N TRP A 405 -2.99 12.48 -0.57
CA TRP A 405 -3.34 13.55 -1.47
C TRP A 405 -4.64 14.25 -1.02
N HIS A 406 -4.61 15.58 -0.95
CA HIS A 406 -5.74 16.43 -0.59
C HIS A 406 -6.11 17.32 -1.75
N ARG A 407 -7.41 17.37 -2.06
CA ARG A 407 -7.94 18.32 -3.03
C ARG A 407 -8.00 19.72 -2.41
N ILE A 408 -7.47 20.70 -3.11
CA ILE A 408 -7.58 22.12 -2.75
C ILE A 408 -8.83 22.69 -3.40
N ASP A 409 -8.94 22.60 -4.72
CA ASP A 409 -10.11 23.03 -5.50
C ASP A 409 -10.29 22.18 -6.76
N ASP A 410 -10.98 22.70 -7.77
CA ASP A 410 -11.23 21.98 -9.03
C ASP A 410 -9.93 21.73 -9.84
N HIS A 411 -8.89 22.51 -9.63
CA HIS A 411 -7.67 22.46 -10.43
C HIS A 411 -6.42 22.16 -9.61
N PHE A 412 -6.45 22.38 -8.31
CA PHE A 412 -5.29 22.19 -7.45
C PHE A 412 -5.49 21.07 -6.44
N GLY A 413 -4.44 20.31 -6.20
CA GLY A 413 -4.34 19.31 -5.16
C GLY A 413 -2.97 19.32 -4.50
N MET A 414 -2.86 18.71 -3.34
CA MET A 414 -1.65 18.71 -2.54
C MET A 414 -1.36 17.31 -2.00
N GLY A 415 -0.20 16.76 -2.32
CA GLY A 415 0.36 15.61 -1.64
C GLY A 415 1.04 16.05 -0.35
N ILE A 416 0.62 15.49 0.79
CA ILE A 416 1.14 15.89 2.09
C ILE A 416 1.54 14.66 2.92
N PRO A 417 2.78 14.62 3.45
CA PRO A 417 3.23 13.61 4.39
C PRO A 417 2.45 13.64 5.71
N GLU A 418 1.76 12.54 6.04
CA GLU A 418 0.97 12.43 7.27
C GLU A 418 1.45 11.35 8.23
N THR A 419 2.30 10.46 7.74
CA THR A 419 2.87 9.37 8.53
C THR A 419 4.36 9.22 8.25
N LYS A 420 5.07 8.61 9.18
CA LYS A 420 6.49 8.26 9.06
C LYS A 420 6.73 6.83 9.54
N ALA A 421 7.83 6.23 9.12
CA ALA A 421 8.16 4.85 9.49
C ALA A 421 9.19 4.84 10.62
N ILE A 422 8.72 4.91 11.87
CA ILE A 422 9.59 4.95 13.06
C ILE A 422 9.96 3.53 13.47
N ASN A 423 11.24 3.20 13.42
CA ASN A 423 11.72 1.90 13.90
C ASN A 423 11.45 1.75 15.42
N PRO A 424 10.82 0.64 15.86
CA PRO A 424 10.44 0.46 17.26
C PRO A 424 11.61 0.34 18.22
N PHE A 425 12.78 -0.08 17.73
CA PHE A 425 13.98 -0.29 18.53
C PHE A 425 14.90 0.94 18.56
N ALA A 426 15.23 1.49 17.38
CA ALA A 426 16.09 2.66 17.25
C ALA A 426 15.37 3.97 17.57
N LYS A 427 14.04 4.00 17.53
CA LYS A 427 13.21 5.22 17.68
C LYS A 427 13.52 6.31 16.66
N THR A 428 14.05 5.92 15.50
CA THR A 428 14.45 6.79 14.40
C THR A 428 13.86 6.30 13.09
N ASP A 429 13.90 7.13 12.08
CA ASP A 429 13.65 6.83 10.69
C ASP A 429 14.86 7.26 9.83
N TRP A 430 14.68 7.35 8.52
CA TRP A 430 15.72 7.74 7.55
C TRP A 430 15.38 9.03 6.80
N ALA A 431 14.48 9.86 7.35
CA ALA A 431 14.08 11.11 6.72
C ALA A 431 15.30 11.97 6.41
N GLU A 432 15.34 12.53 5.18
CA GLU A 432 16.37 13.42 4.67
C GLU A 432 17.78 12.84 4.52
N VAL A 433 18.17 11.90 5.42
CA VAL A 433 19.53 11.33 5.45
C VAL A 433 19.68 10.06 4.61
N GLY A 434 18.56 9.35 4.34
CA GLY A 434 18.56 8.07 3.67
C GLY A 434 19.06 6.90 4.51
N VAL A 435 18.91 5.70 3.97
CA VAL A 435 19.42 4.46 4.59
C VAL A 435 20.85 4.24 4.14
N GLU A 436 21.78 4.31 5.06
CA GLU A 436 23.19 4.08 4.80
C GLU A 436 23.46 2.59 4.59
N PRO A 437 24.16 2.16 3.50
CA PRO A 437 24.49 0.74 3.30
C PRO A 437 25.58 0.27 4.28
N ASP A 438 25.59 -1.04 4.55
CA ASP A 438 26.63 -1.68 5.38
C ASP A 438 27.97 -1.78 4.63
N VAL A 439 27.89 -1.90 3.29
CA VAL A 439 29.05 -1.93 2.39
C VAL A 439 28.90 -0.83 1.34
N LYS A 440 29.58 0.30 1.56
CA LYS A 440 29.56 1.45 0.66
C LYS A 440 30.35 1.21 -0.61
N VAL A 441 29.69 1.17 -1.73
CA VAL A 441 30.26 1.13 -3.08
C VAL A 441 29.36 1.92 -4.04
N LYS A 442 29.85 2.28 -5.21
CA LYS A 442 28.99 2.86 -6.26
C LYS A 442 27.90 1.88 -6.64
N ALA A 443 26.73 2.39 -6.99
CA ALA A 443 25.58 1.56 -7.39
C ALA A 443 25.93 0.58 -8.51
N ALA A 444 26.79 0.99 -9.47
CA ALA A 444 27.25 0.12 -10.55
C ALA A 444 28.02 -1.11 -10.07
N ASP A 445 28.76 -0.99 -8.97
CA ASP A 445 29.62 -2.04 -8.42
C ASP A 445 28.91 -2.90 -7.38
N ALA A 446 27.69 -2.53 -6.97
CA ALA A 446 26.97 -3.16 -5.86
C ALA A 446 26.68 -4.65 -6.11
N LEU A 447 26.27 -5.03 -7.32
CA LEU A 447 25.98 -6.44 -7.65
C LEU A 447 27.22 -7.31 -7.54
N VAL A 448 28.30 -6.92 -8.18
CA VAL A 448 29.58 -7.69 -8.16
C VAL A 448 30.13 -7.79 -6.73
N THR A 449 29.97 -6.74 -5.94
CA THR A 449 30.39 -6.73 -4.53
C THR A 449 29.52 -7.69 -3.70
N ALA A 450 28.20 -7.68 -3.86
CA ALA A 450 27.31 -8.60 -3.18
C ALA A 450 27.54 -10.07 -3.58
N GLU A 451 27.82 -10.35 -4.85
CA GLU A 451 28.18 -11.70 -5.32
C GLU A 451 29.46 -12.20 -4.61
N LYS A 452 30.50 -11.37 -4.51
CA LYS A 452 31.74 -11.72 -3.78
C LYS A 452 31.49 -12.00 -2.30
N LEU A 453 30.67 -11.18 -1.64
CA LEU A 453 30.30 -11.36 -0.24
C LEU A 453 29.52 -12.66 -0.02
N ALA A 454 28.57 -12.96 -0.92
CA ALA A 454 27.79 -14.18 -0.90
C ALA A 454 28.67 -15.43 -1.05
N GLN A 455 29.61 -15.42 -2.00
CA GLN A 455 30.59 -16.49 -2.21
C GLN A 455 31.49 -16.71 -0.97
N GLY A 456 31.98 -15.62 -0.37
CA GLY A 456 32.82 -15.70 0.83
C GLY A 456 32.09 -16.26 2.07
N LYS A 457 30.77 -16.10 2.18
CA LYS A 457 29.96 -16.76 3.22
C LYS A 457 29.69 -18.23 2.92
N LEU A 458 29.51 -18.62 1.67
CA LEU A 458 29.28 -20.00 1.25
C LEU A 458 30.53 -20.88 1.45
N GLN A 459 31.72 -20.30 1.29
CA GLN A 459 33.00 -21.02 1.50
C GLN A 459 33.35 -21.25 3.00
N LYS A 460 32.65 -20.54 3.93
CA LYS A 460 32.88 -20.67 5.38
C LYS A 460 31.87 -21.57 6.08
N LYS A 461 30.86 -22.04 5.36
CA LYS A 461 29.91 -23.08 5.80
C LYS A 461 30.43 -24.48 5.36
#